data_857ff4b41a6416371647fc3176764eb5
#
_entry.id   857ff4b41a6416371647fc3176764eb5
#
_cell.length_a   1.000
_cell.length_b   1.000
_cell.length_c   1.000
_cell.angle_alpha   90.00
_cell.angle_beta   90.00
_cell.angle_gamma   90.00
#
_symmetry.space_group_name_H-M   'P 1'
#
loop_
_entity.id
_entity.type
_entity.pdbx_description
1 polymer ?
#
loop_
_entity_poly.entity_id
_entity_poly.type
_entity_poly.pdbx_seq_one_letter_code
_entity_poly.pdbx_strand_id
1 'polypeptide(L)'
;MLRTVFLIMLLLSSVVAVRADEAVKTDPDKYKVVLDNERVRVLEYRDKPGQKTKMHTHPDFILQALAPFKRKLTLSNGKTMTREFKAGEIVWMNAQSHIGENIGETDTHVLITELKETAGKKTVETDVPNSIK
;
A
#
# COMPACT_ATOMS: atom_id res chain seq x y z
N MET A 1 37.45 -52.14 4.82
CA MET A 1 36.04 -51.63 4.83
C MET A 1 36.09 -50.09 4.86
N LEU A 2 35.88 -49.48 3.69
CA LEU A 2 35.94 -48.02 3.53
C LEU A 2 34.52 -47.47 3.68
N ARG A 3 34.23 -46.74 4.77
CA ARG A 3 32.91 -46.08 4.99
C ARG A 3 32.91 -44.72 4.29
N THR A 4 32.24 -44.65 3.18
CA THR A 4 32.02 -43.39 2.46
C THR A 4 30.94 -42.59 3.21
N VAL A 5 31.32 -41.48 3.82
CA VAL A 5 30.40 -40.51 4.43
C VAL A 5 29.94 -39.56 3.34
N PHE A 6 28.69 -39.70 2.91
CA PHE A 6 28.04 -38.72 2.03
C PHE A 6 27.63 -37.47 2.83
N LEU A 7 28.38 -36.40 2.66
CA LEU A 7 28.02 -35.09 3.20
C LEU A 7 26.96 -34.45 2.32
N ILE A 8 25.70 -34.52 2.75
CA ILE A 8 24.59 -33.80 2.08
C ILE A 8 24.69 -32.35 2.46
N MET A 9 25.16 -31.51 1.53
CA MET A 9 25.23 -30.07 1.67
C MET A 9 23.83 -29.52 1.35
N LEU A 10 23.08 -29.19 2.42
CA LEU A 10 21.76 -28.57 2.32
C LEU A 10 21.94 -27.10 1.89
N LEU A 11 21.74 -26.81 0.60
CA LEU A 11 21.68 -25.44 0.08
C LEU A 11 20.41 -24.77 0.59
N LEU A 12 20.51 -23.99 1.67
CA LEU A 12 19.45 -23.05 2.06
C LEU A 12 19.39 -21.94 1.01
N SER A 13 18.49 -22.06 0.06
CA SER A 13 18.12 -20.95 -0.83
C SER A 13 17.37 -19.91 -0.02
N SER A 14 18.05 -18.85 0.39
CA SER A 14 17.42 -17.68 0.99
C SER A 14 16.61 -16.98 -0.09
N VAL A 15 15.29 -17.14 -0.07
CA VAL A 15 14.37 -16.33 -0.89
C VAL A 15 14.41 -14.92 -0.33
N VAL A 16 15.18 -14.04 -0.96
CA VAL A 16 15.13 -12.61 -0.69
C VAL A 16 13.80 -12.11 -1.27
N ALA A 17 12.83 -11.87 -0.40
CA ALA A 17 11.60 -11.20 -0.79
C ALA A 17 11.95 -9.76 -1.19
N VAL A 18 11.93 -9.47 -2.49
CA VAL A 18 12.06 -8.10 -3.00
C VAL A 18 10.79 -7.36 -2.59
N ARG A 19 10.88 -6.55 -1.54
CA ARG A 19 9.80 -5.61 -1.18
C ARG A 19 9.78 -4.48 -2.20
N ALA A 20 8.60 -4.16 -2.70
CA ALA A 20 8.42 -2.94 -3.49
C ALA A 20 8.73 -1.71 -2.63
N ASP A 21 9.34 -0.69 -3.24
CA ASP A 21 9.66 0.57 -2.56
C ASP A 21 8.37 1.34 -2.20
N GLU A 22 8.54 2.28 -1.27
CA GLU A 22 7.47 3.19 -0.86
C GLU A 22 7.04 4.11 -2.02
N ALA A 23 5.76 4.45 -2.08
CA ALA A 23 5.15 5.28 -3.12
C ALA A 23 5.89 6.61 -3.40
N VAL A 24 6.30 7.32 -2.35
CA VAL A 24 7.04 8.59 -2.47
C VAL A 24 8.43 8.46 -3.08
N LYS A 25 9.02 7.26 -3.05
CA LYS A 25 10.31 6.98 -3.67
C LYS A 25 10.17 6.56 -5.12
N THR A 26 9.10 5.83 -5.45
CA THR A 26 8.88 5.33 -6.81
C THR A 26 8.35 6.39 -7.75
N ASP A 27 7.46 7.26 -7.27
CA ASP A 27 6.75 8.27 -8.06
C ASP A 27 6.72 9.63 -7.33
N PRO A 28 7.90 10.26 -7.09
CA PRO A 28 8.00 11.52 -6.32
C PRO A 28 7.32 12.70 -7.01
N ASP A 29 7.04 12.60 -8.30
CA ASP A 29 6.30 13.59 -9.08
C ASP A 29 4.78 13.54 -8.84
N LYS A 30 4.26 12.44 -8.30
CA LYS A 30 2.83 12.21 -8.04
C LYS A 30 2.47 12.27 -6.57
N TYR A 31 3.40 11.94 -5.68
CA TYR A 31 3.19 11.89 -4.24
C TYR A 31 3.92 13.03 -3.52
N LYS A 32 3.19 13.78 -2.71
CA LYS A 32 3.73 14.81 -1.83
C LYS A 32 3.44 14.46 -0.39
N VAL A 33 4.46 14.44 0.47
CA VAL A 33 4.26 14.29 1.92
C VAL A 33 3.71 15.61 2.47
N VAL A 34 2.51 15.58 3.03
CA VAL A 34 1.84 16.75 3.63
C VAL A 34 1.96 16.78 5.15
N LEU A 35 2.03 15.60 5.76
CA LEU A 35 2.25 15.43 7.19
C LEU A 35 3.01 14.13 7.43
N ASP A 36 3.96 14.15 8.35
CA ASP A 36 4.68 12.95 8.78
C ASP A 36 5.01 13.05 10.28
N ASN A 37 4.59 12.04 11.05
CA ASN A 37 4.90 11.91 12.46
C ASN A 37 5.09 10.44 12.84
N GLU A 38 5.22 10.13 14.13
CA GLU A 38 5.45 8.77 14.61
C GLU A 38 4.29 7.79 14.34
N ARG A 39 3.06 8.30 14.12
CA ARG A 39 1.85 7.47 13.99
C ARG A 39 1.32 7.35 12.58
N VAL A 40 1.41 8.43 11.81
CA VAL A 40 0.84 8.51 10.47
C VAL A 40 1.76 9.26 9.52
N ARG A 41 1.64 8.95 8.24
CA ARG A 41 2.15 9.76 7.15
C ARG A 41 0.99 10.07 6.21
N VAL A 42 0.75 11.36 5.95
CA VAL A 42 -0.28 11.80 5.01
C VAL A 42 0.38 12.20 3.71
N LEU A 43 -0.06 11.57 2.64
CA LEU A 43 0.38 11.84 1.26
C LEU A 43 -0.76 12.50 0.50
N GLU A 44 -0.45 13.57 -0.22
CA GLU A 44 -1.29 14.05 -1.30
C GLU A 44 -0.85 13.37 -2.60
N TYR A 45 -1.78 12.78 -3.33
CA TYR A 45 -1.52 12.14 -4.60
C TYR A 45 -2.34 12.79 -5.71
N ARG A 46 -1.68 13.01 -6.86
CA ARG A 46 -2.29 13.54 -8.07
C ARG A 46 -1.75 12.83 -9.31
N ASP A 47 -2.64 12.52 -10.23
CA ASP A 47 -2.29 12.11 -11.60
C ASP A 47 -3.38 12.53 -12.59
N LYS A 48 -3.04 12.42 -13.87
CA LYS A 48 -3.95 12.72 -14.98
C LYS A 48 -4.46 11.43 -15.63
N PRO A 49 -5.57 11.50 -16.40
CA PRO A 49 -6.05 10.39 -17.20
C PRO A 49 -4.91 9.71 -17.99
N GLY A 50 -4.86 8.38 -17.96
CA GLY A 50 -3.85 7.56 -18.61
C GLY A 50 -2.52 7.41 -17.87
N GLN A 51 -2.27 8.20 -16.82
CA GLN A 51 -1.05 8.05 -16.02
C GLN A 51 -1.17 6.85 -15.06
N LYS A 52 -0.02 6.26 -14.77
CA LYS A 52 0.11 5.15 -13.83
C LYS A 52 1.37 5.31 -12.98
N THR A 53 1.34 4.71 -11.80
CA THR A 53 2.50 4.60 -10.92
C THR A 53 3.37 3.41 -11.30
N LYS A 54 4.58 3.39 -10.79
CA LYS A 54 5.37 2.16 -10.69
C LYS A 54 4.78 1.26 -9.60
N MET A 55 5.24 0.00 -9.54
CA MET A 55 4.91 -0.88 -8.42
C MET A 55 5.48 -0.30 -7.13
N HIS A 56 4.62 -0.08 -6.14
CA HIS A 56 5.00 0.47 -4.84
C HIS A 56 4.19 -0.17 -3.72
N THR A 57 4.59 0.06 -2.48
CA THR A 57 3.94 -0.49 -1.30
C THR A 57 3.39 0.60 -0.39
N HIS A 58 2.25 0.30 0.23
CA HIS A 58 1.67 1.06 1.34
C HIS A 58 1.48 0.12 2.55
N PRO A 59 1.65 0.61 3.79
CA PRO A 59 1.08 -0.04 4.97
C PRO A 59 -0.45 0.05 4.93
N ASP A 60 -1.15 -0.32 5.99
CA ASP A 60 -2.59 0.00 6.12
C ASP A 60 -2.80 1.50 6.00
N PHE A 61 -3.83 1.91 5.26
CA PHE A 61 -4.08 3.31 5.00
C PHE A 61 -5.55 3.64 4.80
N ILE A 62 -5.88 4.90 5.00
CA ILE A 62 -7.16 5.50 4.64
C ILE A 62 -6.94 6.34 3.40
N LEU A 63 -7.76 6.13 2.38
CA LEU A 63 -7.83 6.97 1.18
C LEU A 63 -9.06 7.86 1.27
N GLN A 64 -8.87 9.17 1.10
CA GLN A 64 -9.93 10.15 0.95
C GLN A 64 -9.90 10.76 -0.45
N ALA A 65 -10.95 10.53 -1.22
CA ALA A 65 -11.12 11.12 -2.54
C ALA A 65 -11.53 12.60 -2.42
N LEU A 66 -10.72 13.52 -2.95
CA LEU A 66 -11.02 14.95 -2.98
C LEU A 66 -11.76 15.37 -4.25
N ALA A 67 -11.71 14.54 -5.30
CA ALA A 67 -12.40 14.71 -6.56
C ALA A 67 -12.86 13.33 -7.06
N PRO A 68 -13.86 13.25 -7.95
CA PRO A 68 -14.28 11.98 -8.54
C PRO A 68 -13.21 11.48 -9.51
N PHE A 69 -12.92 10.19 -9.50
CA PHE A 69 -11.98 9.56 -10.42
C PHE A 69 -12.27 8.07 -10.60
N LYS A 70 -11.68 7.45 -11.63
CA LYS A 70 -11.75 6.02 -11.89
C LYS A 70 -10.35 5.43 -11.95
N ARG A 71 -10.12 4.36 -11.21
CA ARG A 71 -8.79 3.77 -11.05
C ARG A 71 -8.80 2.27 -11.22
N LYS A 72 -7.76 1.77 -11.88
CA LYS A 72 -7.40 0.36 -11.90
C LYS A 72 -6.17 0.14 -10.99
N LEU A 73 -6.25 -0.83 -10.09
CA LEU A 73 -5.13 -1.33 -9.33
C LEU A 73 -4.70 -2.68 -9.88
N THR A 74 -3.40 -2.85 -10.05
CA THR A 74 -2.77 -4.14 -10.37
C THR A 74 -1.91 -4.55 -9.19
N LEU A 75 -2.33 -5.59 -8.48
CA LEU A 75 -1.63 -6.11 -7.30
C LEU A 75 -0.36 -6.86 -7.71
N SER A 76 0.55 -7.09 -6.76
CA SER A 76 1.81 -7.82 -6.98
C SER A 76 1.63 -9.24 -7.49
N ASN A 77 0.48 -9.88 -7.22
CA ASN A 77 0.10 -11.21 -7.74
C ASN A 77 -0.54 -11.17 -9.14
N GLY A 78 -0.60 -10.00 -9.79
CA GLY A 78 -1.19 -9.79 -11.11
C GLY A 78 -2.72 -9.62 -11.13
N LYS A 79 -3.41 -9.76 -10.00
CA LYS A 79 -4.85 -9.49 -9.93
C LYS A 79 -5.12 -8.00 -10.12
N THR A 80 -6.19 -7.68 -10.83
CA THR A 80 -6.62 -6.31 -11.09
C THR A 80 -7.97 -6.03 -10.43
N MET A 81 -8.12 -4.79 -9.97
CA MET A 81 -9.38 -4.25 -9.46
C MET A 81 -9.63 -2.89 -10.09
N THR A 82 -10.86 -2.64 -10.49
CA THR A 82 -11.31 -1.34 -11.02
C THR A 82 -12.37 -0.77 -10.12
N ARG A 83 -12.26 0.52 -9.79
CA ARG A 83 -13.23 1.22 -8.95
C ARG A 83 -13.38 2.67 -9.38
N GLU A 84 -14.61 3.17 -9.26
CA GLU A 84 -14.94 4.58 -9.31
C GLU A 84 -15.07 5.13 -7.89
N PHE A 85 -14.58 6.35 -7.70
CA PHE A 85 -14.65 7.07 -6.43
C PHE A 85 -15.41 8.37 -6.64
N LYS A 86 -16.21 8.72 -5.62
CA LYS A 86 -16.90 10.00 -5.57
C LYS A 86 -16.11 10.99 -4.72
N ALA A 87 -16.25 12.28 -4.98
CA ALA A 87 -15.68 13.31 -4.11
C ALA A 87 -16.18 13.14 -2.67
N GLY A 88 -15.26 13.24 -1.70
CA GLY A 88 -15.53 13.05 -0.28
C GLY A 88 -15.59 11.59 0.19
N GLU A 89 -15.50 10.62 -0.71
CA GLU A 89 -15.51 9.21 -0.34
C GLU A 89 -14.25 8.84 0.45
N ILE A 90 -14.44 8.09 1.54
CA ILE A 90 -13.37 7.61 2.42
C ILE A 90 -13.41 6.08 2.43
N VAL A 91 -12.26 5.45 2.20
CA VAL A 91 -12.14 3.99 2.21
C VAL A 91 -10.93 3.54 3.01
N TRP A 92 -11.08 2.42 3.69
CA TRP A 92 -9.98 1.69 4.29
C TRP A 92 -9.32 0.78 3.25
N MET A 93 -8.00 0.78 3.24
CA MET A 93 -7.19 -0.10 2.40
C MET A 93 -6.16 -0.83 3.26
N ASN A 94 -6.16 -2.16 3.16
CA ASN A 94 -5.13 -2.97 3.83
C ASN A 94 -3.76 -2.78 3.16
N ALA A 95 -2.71 -3.03 3.93
CA ALA A 95 -1.33 -3.03 3.44
C ALA A 95 -1.20 -3.84 2.16
N GLN A 96 -0.61 -3.25 1.13
CA GLN A 96 -0.52 -3.86 -0.19
C GLN A 96 0.56 -3.25 -1.06
N SER A 97 1.01 -4.03 -2.04
CA SER A 97 1.84 -3.54 -3.14
C SER A 97 1.01 -3.54 -4.43
N HIS A 98 1.04 -2.43 -5.16
CA HIS A 98 0.28 -2.29 -6.38
C HIS A 98 0.87 -1.26 -7.36
N ILE A 99 0.40 -1.36 -8.61
CA ILE A 99 0.43 -0.30 -9.61
C ILE A 99 -0.95 0.31 -9.65
N GLY A 100 -1.05 1.63 -9.56
CA GLY A 100 -2.32 2.34 -9.74
C GLY A 100 -2.34 3.08 -11.08
N GLU A 101 -3.43 2.96 -11.83
CA GLU A 101 -3.61 3.60 -13.15
C GLU A 101 -4.92 4.40 -13.17
N ASN A 102 -4.83 5.66 -13.55
CA ASN A 102 -6.04 6.48 -13.80
C ASN A 102 -6.63 6.09 -15.16
N ILE A 103 -7.72 5.35 -15.13
CA ILE A 103 -8.45 4.89 -16.32
C ILE A 103 -9.73 5.69 -16.57
N GLY A 104 -9.91 6.80 -15.83
CA GLY A 104 -11.04 7.72 -16.00
C GLY A 104 -10.72 8.87 -16.93
N GLU A 105 -11.62 9.85 -16.93
CA GLU A 105 -11.53 11.06 -17.76
C GLU A 105 -11.17 12.30 -16.93
N THR A 106 -11.08 12.16 -15.61
CA THR A 106 -10.77 13.24 -14.66
C THR A 106 -9.43 13.02 -13.98
N ASP A 107 -8.80 14.08 -13.52
CA ASP A 107 -7.58 14.01 -12.70
C ASP A 107 -7.90 13.31 -11.37
N THR A 108 -7.01 12.46 -10.91
CA THR A 108 -7.06 11.94 -9.54
C THR A 108 -6.55 13.00 -8.57
N HIS A 109 -7.27 13.19 -7.48
CA HIS A 109 -6.81 13.99 -6.35
C HIS A 109 -7.28 13.33 -5.05
N VAL A 110 -6.36 12.79 -4.28
CA VAL A 110 -6.64 12.07 -3.04
C VAL A 110 -5.66 12.45 -1.93
N LEU A 111 -6.12 12.30 -0.68
CA LEU A 111 -5.25 12.18 0.48
C LEU A 111 -5.18 10.70 0.89
N ILE A 112 -3.97 10.26 1.19
CA ILE A 112 -3.67 8.91 1.67
C ILE A 112 -3.05 9.05 3.05
N THR A 113 -3.76 8.57 4.07
CA THR A 113 -3.24 8.54 5.44
C THR A 113 -2.72 7.14 5.74
N GLU A 114 -1.42 6.97 5.65
CA GLU A 114 -0.72 5.72 5.98
C GLU A 114 -0.55 5.59 7.50
N LEU A 115 -0.88 4.43 8.04
CA LEU A 115 -0.71 4.11 9.45
C LEU A 115 0.70 3.52 9.67
N LYS A 116 1.45 4.12 10.58
CA LYS A 116 2.77 3.60 10.96
C LYS A 116 2.61 2.59 12.09
N GLU A 117 3.27 1.44 11.95
CA GLU A 117 3.41 0.53 13.08
C GLU A 117 4.26 1.20 14.17
N THR A 118 3.67 1.43 15.34
CA THR A 118 4.44 1.86 16.50
C THR A 118 5.18 0.65 17.04
N ALA A 119 6.50 0.66 16.94
CA ALA A 119 7.35 -0.37 17.55
C ALA A 119 7.01 -0.50 19.04
N GLY A 120 6.40 -1.62 19.44
CA GLY A 120 6.22 -2.00 20.84
C GLY A 120 4.83 -1.88 21.44
N LYS A 121 3.76 -1.60 20.71
CA LYS A 121 2.40 -1.73 21.24
C LYS A 121 1.81 -3.09 20.84
N LYS A 122 1.97 -4.10 21.74
CA LYS A 122 1.06 -5.25 21.82
C LYS A 122 -0.36 -4.68 21.77
N THR A 123 -1.17 -5.10 20.81
CA THR A 123 -2.61 -4.83 20.81
C THR A 123 -3.20 -5.29 22.12
N VAL A 124 -3.49 -4.34 23.00
CA VAL A 124 -4.46 -4.59 24.05
C VAL A 124 -5.79 -4.57 23.29
N GLU A 125 -6.34 -5.77 23.09
CA GLU A 125 -7.71 -5.96 22.68
C GLU A 125 -8.59 -5.36 23.78
N THR A 126 -8.92 -4.09 23.64
CA THR A 126 -9.93 -3.46 24.47
C THR A 126 -11.25 -3.80 23.83
N ASP A 127 -11.99 -4.71 24.49
CA ASP A 127 -13.42 -4.87 24.31
C ASP A 127 -14.07 -3.48 24.36
N VAL A 128 -14.37 -2.93 23.20
CA VAL A 128 -15.24 -1.77 23.08
C VAL A 128 -16.66 -2.29 23.23
N PRO A 129 -17.37 -1.94 24.30
CA PRO A 129 -18.77 -2.37 24.45
C PRO A 129 -19.57 -1.80 23.29
N ASN A 130 -20.21 -2.70 22.56
CA ASN A 130 -21.10 -2.39 21.46
C ASN A 130 -22.39 -1.77 22.05
N SER A 131 -22.41 -0.45 22.24
CA SER A 131 -23.65 0.26 22.61
C SER A 131 -23.63 1.69 22.11
N ILE A 132 -24.07 1.87 20.86
CA ILE A 132 -24.80 3.08 20.49
C ILE A 132 -26.18 2.61 20.02
N LYS A 133 -27.15 2.77 20.89
CA LYS A 133 -28.57 2.73 20.52
C LYS A 133 -28.93 4.05 19.85
#